data_ff388261a8d59a034f0363dce309366e
#
_entry.id   ff388261a8d59a034f0363dce309366e
#
_cell.length_a   1.000
_cell.length_b   1.000
_cell.length_c   1.000
_cell.angle_alpha   90.00
_cell.angle_beta   90.00
_cell.angle_gamma   90.00
#
_symmetry.space_group_name_H-M   'P 1'
#
loop_
_entity.id
_entity.type
_entity.pdbx_description
1 polymer ?
#
loop_
_entity_poly.entity_id
_entity_poly.type
_entity_poly.pdbx_seq_one_letter_code
_entity_poly.pdbx_strand_id
1 'polypeptide(L)'
;GTLLFHVITKMKVPAFLGSSFAFLGGFATVANLHTGIYKDMTMGEKLPYACGGIVVAGLLYLVLALIIRIVGVNRVMRFLPPVVTGPIIICIGLSLAPSAVTNASQNWILALIAFAVIVIFNIWGKGMFKIIPILMGVVISYVAALIFNACGMTNADGSAILQFGEIAKAKLIQLQPFQLCKFDLTAILVMAPIAIATMMEHIGDISAISATVGENFIEDPGLHRTLIGDG
;
A
#
# COMPACT_ATOMS: atom_id res chain seq x y z
N GLY A 1 -9.10 -5.76 -8.11
CA GLY A 1 -8.46 -6.36 -6.93
C GLY A 1 -9.49 -6.72 -5.88
N THR A 2 -10.02 -5.77 -5.09
CA THR A 2 -10.86 -6.03 -3.91
C THR A 2 -12.08 -6.93 -4.18
N LEU A 3 -12.81 -6.72 -5.28
CA LEU A 3 -13.96 -7.59 -5.61
C LEU A 3 -13.53 -9.04 -5.87
N LEU A 4 -12.41 -9.22 -6.55
CA LEU A 4 -11.85 -10.55 -6.81
C LEU A 4 -11.41 -11.22 -5.51
N PHE A 5 -10.76 -10.47 -4.63
CA PHE A 5 -10.40 -10.92 -3.28
C PHE A 5 -11.62 -11.43 -2.51
N HIS A 6 -12.71 -10.66 -2.48
CA HIS A 6 -13.94 -11.07 -1.79
C HIS A 6 -14.54 -12.36 -2.38
N VAL A 7 -14.54 -12.52 -3.70
CA VAL A 7 -14.99 -13.77 -4.34
C VAL A 7 -14.11 -14.95 -3.90
N ILE A 8 -12.79 -14.81 -3.93
CA ILE A 8 -11.83 -15.85 -3.54
C ILE A 8 -11.97 -16.20 -2.06
N THR A 9 -12.15 -15.20 -1.20
CA THR A 9 -12.32 -15.36 0.26
C THR A 9 -13.76 -15.69 0.69
N LYS A 10 -14.64 -16.01 -0.26
CA LYS A 10 -16.06 -16.34 -0.01
C LYS A 10 -16.82 -15.23 0.72
N MET A 11 -16.50 -13.97 0.47
CA MET A 11 -17.10 -12.78 1.12
C MET A 11 -17.00 -12.77 2.65
N LYS A 12 -16.05 -13.51 3.23
CA LYS A 12 -15.89 -13.61 4.68
C LYS A 12 -14.98 -12.54 5.27
N VAL A 13 -13.90 -12.20 4.57
CA VAL A 13 -12.87 -11.28 5.11
C VAL A 13 -13.24 -9.84 4.77
N PRO A 14 -13.52 -8.97 5.74
CA PRO A 14 -13.87 -7.57 5.51
C PRO A 14 -12.61 -6.73 5.30
N ALA A 15 -11.93 -6.95 4.17
CA ALA A 15 -10.72 -6.21 3.83
C ALA A 15 -10.89 -5.49 2.49
N PHE A 16 -10.30 -4.30 2.39
CA PHE A 16 -10.14 -3.55 1.15
C PHE A 16 -8.68 -3.65 0.72
N LEU A 17 -8.45 -4.11 -0.50
CA LEU A 17 -7.10 -4.18 -1.06
C LEU A 17 -6.79 -2.89 -1.85
N GLY A 18 -5.73 -2.23 -1.43
CA GLY A 18 -5.13 -1.10 -2.14
C GLY A 18 -3.80 -1.47 -2.77
N SER A 19 -3.14 -0.49 -3.38
CA SER A 19 -1.75 -0.66 -3.86
C SER A 19 -0.79 -0.70 -2.66
N SER A 20 0.16 -1.65 -2.67
CA SER A 20 1.16 -1.75 -1.60
C SER A 20 2.22 -0.66 -1.73
N PHE A 21 2.35 0.16 -0.69
CA PHE A 21 3.41 1.18 -0.58
C PHE A 21 4.82 0.56 -0.44
N ALA A 22 4.93 -0.69 -0.01
CA ALA A 22 6.22 -1.37 0.10
C ALA A 22 6.98 -1.43 -1.23
N PHE A 23 6.27 -1.51 -2.36
CA PHE A 23 6.86 -1.53 -3.69
C PHE A 23 7.37 -0.16 -4.19
N LEU A 24 7.06 0.96 -3.51
CA LEU A 24 7.55 2.28 -3.92
C LEU A 24 9.08 2.34 -4.01
N GLY A 25 9.78 1.73 -3.05
CA GLY A 25 11.24 1.63 -3.07
C GLY A 25 11.75 0.84 -4.27
N GLY A 26 11.07 -0.24 -4.63
CA GLY A 26 11.37 -1.05 -5.81
C GLY A 26 11.16 -0.27 -7.11
N PHE A 27 10.05 0.44 -7.24
CA PHE A 27 9.81 1.33 -8.39
C PHE A 27 10.87 2.41 -8.51
N ALA A 28 11.23 3.08 -7.42
CA ALA A 28 12.28 4.08 -7.40
C ALA A 28 13.63 3.49 -7.80
N THR A 29 13.96 2.29 -7.32
CA THR A 29 15.19 1.59 -7.68
C THR A 29 15.23 1.28 -9.18
N VAL A 30 14.16 0.69 -9.75
CA VAL A 30 14.10 0.37 -11.18
C VAL A 30 14.13 1.65 -12.04
N ALA A 31 13.45 2.72 -11.62
CA ALA A 31 13.47 4.01 -12.30
C ALA A 31 14.88 4.62 -12.38
N ASN A 32 15.68 4.41 -11.33
CA ASN A 32 17.05 4.92 -11.23
C ASN A 32 18.12 3.94 -11.75
N LEU A 33 17.75 2.83 -12.38
CA LEU A 33 18.71 1.96 -13.05
C LEU A 33 19.29 2.66 -14.30
N HIS A 34 20.63 2.67 -14.38
CA HIS A 34 21.38 3.22 -15.50
C HIS A 34 22.38 2.22 -16.10
N THR A 35 22.12 0.91 -15.87
CA THR A 35 22.99 -0.19 -16.32
C THR A 35 22.24 -1.11 -17.27
N GLY A 36 22.98 -1.80 -18.15
CA GLY A 36 22.41 -2.75 -19.09
C GLY A 36 21.41 -2.09 -20.04
N ILE A 37 20.24 -2.70 -20.17
CA ILE A 37 19.16 -2.22 -21.06
C ILE A 37 18.56 -0.87 -20.64
N TYR A 38 18.75 -0.46 -19.36
CA TYR A 38 18.14 0.74 -18.78
C TYR A 38 18.93 2.03 -19.05
N LYS A 39 20.14 1.94 -19.65
CA LYS A 39 21.07 3.05 -19.78
C LYS A 39 20.47 4.26 -20.51
N ASP A 40 19.77 4.02 -21.59
CA ASP A 40 19.23 5.07 -22.47
C ASP A 40 17.69 5.19 -22.39
N MET A 41 17.07 4.49 -21.42
CA MET A 41 15.63 4.49 -21.24
C MET A 41 15.16 5.67 -20.38
N THR A 42 14.07 6.29 -20.75
CA THR A 42 13.33 7.24 -19.92
C THR A 42 12.65 6.54 -18.74
N MET A 43 12.28 7.30 -17.71
CA MET A 43 11.56 6.75 -16.55
C MET A 43 10.26 6.02 -16.97
N GLY A 44 9.52 6.57 -17.94
CA GLY A 44 8.29 5.95 -18.45
C GLY A 44 8.51 4.61 -19.16
N GLU A 45 9.65 4.43 -19.82
CA GLU A 45 10.00 3.17 -20.50
C GLU A 45 10.48 2.09 -19.53
N LYS A 46 10.96 2.47 -18.34
CA LYS A 46 11.40 1.54 -17.27
C LYS A 46 10.22 1.00 -16.46
N LEU A 47 9.11 1.76 -16.32
CA LEU A 47 7.94 1.36 -15.55
C LEU A 47 7.34 0.02 -15.96
N PRO A 48 7.18 -0.34 -17.25
CA PRO A 48 6.70 -1.65 -17.65
C PRO A 48 7.54 -2.83 -17.14
N TYR A 49 8.85 -2.64 -16.95
CA TYR A 49 9.73 -3.67 -16.37
C TYR A 49 9.52 -3.80 -14.85
N ALA A 50 9.32 -2.68 -14.15
CA ALA A 50 8.93 -2.71 -12.74
C ALA A 50 7.59 -3.43 -12.56
N CYS A 51 6.60 -3.17 -13.43
CA CYS A 51 5.33 -3.88 -13.45
C CYS A 51 5.52 -5.39 -13.71
N GLY A 52 6.45 -5.78 -14.60
CA GLY A 52 6.81 -7.19 -14.81
C GLY A 52 7.37 -7.84 -13.55
N GLY A 53 8.18 -7.12 -12.79
CA GLY A 53 8.67 -7.56 -11.48
C GLY A 53 7.53 -7.78 -10.46
N ILE A 54 6.51 -6.91 -10.46
CA ILE A 54 5.31 -7.08 -9.61
C ILE A 54 4.50 -8.31 -10.02
N VAL A 55 4.35 -8.59 -11.31
CA VAL A 55 3.67 -9.82 -11.76
C VAL A 55 4.38 -11.06 -11.20
N VAL A 56 5.71 -11.08 -11.23
CA VAL A 56 6.48 -12.20 -10.63
C VAL A 56 6.30 -12.23 -9.10
N ALA A 57 6.25 -11.07 -8.44
CA ALA A 57 5.93 -10.97 -7.02
C ALA A 57 4.55 -11.60 -6.70
N GLY A 58 3.51 -11.28 -7.48
CA GLY A 58 2.20 -11.93 -7.36
C GLY A 58 2.23 -13.44 -7.56
N LEU A 59 3.04 -13.95 -8.50
CA LEU A 59 3.24 -15.38 -8.65
C LEU A 59 3.88 -16.03 -7.42
N LEU A 60 4.79 -15.34 -6.72
CA LEU A 60 5.34 -15.83 -5.45
C LEU A 60 4.26 -15.96 -4.36
N TYR A 61 3.26 -15.06 -4.32
CA TYR A 61 2.10 -15.22 -3.45
C TYR A 61 1.33 -16.51 -3.73
N LEU A 62 1.11 -16.83 -5.01
CA LEU A 62 0.44 -18.07 -5.41
C LEU A 62 1.26 -19.30 -4.99
N VAL A 63 2.59 -19.24 -5.11
CA VAL A 63 3.47 -20.32 -4.65
C VAL A 63 3.35 -20.51 -3.14
N LEU A 64 3.41 -19.43 -2.34
CA LEU A 64 3.23 -19.51 -0.90
C LEU A 64 1.84 -20.04 -0.53
N ALA A 65 0.79 -19.58 -1.20
CA ALA A 65 -0.57 -20.07 -0.99
C ALA A 65 -0.69 -21.58 -1.26
N LEU A 66 -0.03 -22.06 -2.31
CA LEU A 66 0.02 -23.49 -2.63
C LEU A 66 0.78 -24.29 -1.55
N ILE A 67 1.92 -23.76 -1.07
CA ILE A 67 2.67 -24.37 0.03
C ILE A 67 1.79 -24.48 1.27
N ILE A 68 1.10 -23.39 1.66
CA ILE A 68 0.20 -23.40 2.80
C ILE A 68 -0.93 -24.41 2.64
N ARG A 69 -1.49 -24.53 1.44
CA ARG A 69 -2.55 -25.51 1.15
C ARG A 69 -2.08 -26.97 1.29
N ILE A 70 -0.84 -27.27 0.89
CA ILE A 70 -0.28 -28.63 0.92
C ILE A 70 0.26 -28.98 2.31
N VAL A 71 1.06 -28.10 2.89
CA VAL A 71 1.81 -28.34 4.13
C VAL A 71 0.96 -28.05 5.37
N GLY A 72 -0.02 -27.17 5.24
CA GLY A 72 -0.89 -26.72 6.32
C GLY A 72 -0.39 -25.43 6.97
N VAL A 73 -1.35 -24.60 7.38
CA VAL A 73 -1.11 -23.26 7.98
C VAL A 73 -0.20 -23.34 9.21
N ASN A 74 -0.44 -24.30 10.12
CA ASN A 74 0.28 -24.41 11.38
C ASN A 74 1.78 -24.67 11.22
N ARG A 75 2.18 -25.40 10.18
CA ARG A 75 3.60 -25.66 9.90
C ARG A 75 4.27 -24.42 9.31
N VAL A 76 3.60 -23.73 8.39
CA VAL A 76 4.13 -22.50 7.77
C VAL A 76 4.24 -21.40 8.82
N MET A 77 3.23 -21.20 9.69
CA MET A 77 3.27 -20.21 10.78
C MET A 77 4.36 -20.49 11.83
N ARG A 78 4.85 -21.71 11.92
CA ARG A 78 6.02 -22.01 12.76
C ARG A 78 7.32 -21.40 12.19
N PHE A 79 7.45 -21.29 10.87
CA PHE A 79 8.59 -20.63 10.22
C PHE A 79 8.41 -19.11 10.13
N LEU A 80 7.17 -18.61 10.22
CA LEU A 80 6.78 -17.21 10.13
C LEU A 80 6.09 -16.74 11.42
N PRO A 81 6.76 -16.85 12.57
CA PRO A 81 6.16 -16.45 13.84
C PRO A 81 6.03 -14.91 13.92
N PRO A 82 5.14 -14.38 14.78
CA PRO A 82 4.95 -12.94 14.97
C PRO A 82 6.23 -12.17 15.34
N VAL A 83 7.21 -12.85 15.94
CA VAL A 83 8.53 -12.27 16.24
C VAL A 83 9.33 -11.92 14.98
N VAL A 84 9.02 -12.53 13.85
CA VAL A 84 9.63 -12.21 12.55
C VAL A 84 8.79 -11.18 11.79
N THR A 85 7.46 -11.36 11.76
CA THR A 85 6.56 -10.45 11.01
C THR A 85 6.53 -9.05 11.60
N GLY A 86 6.55 -8.91 12.92
CA GLY A 86 6.56 -7.60 13.59
C GLY A 86 7.72 -6.69 13.17
N PRO A 87 8.99 -7.13 13.29
CA PRO A 87 10.13 -6.36 12.80
C PRO A 87 10.09 -6.02 11.32
N ILE A 88 9.58 -6.92 10.47
CA ILE A 88 9.44 -6.65 9.03
C ILE A 88 8.47 -5.49 8.80
N ILE A 89 7.30 -5.49 9.45
CA ILE A 89 6.32 -4.40 9.35
C ILE A 89 6.93 -3.08 9.85
N ILE A 90 7.68 -3.10 10.95
CA ILE A 90 8.40 -1.91 11.44
C ILE A 90 9.41 -1.41 10.39
N CYS A 91 10.19 -2.30 9.77
CA CYS A 91 11.13 -1.92 8.72
C CYS A 91 10.44 -1.31 7.50
N ILE A 92 9.29 -1.84 7.07
CA ILE A 92 8.48 -1.26 6.00
C ILE A 92 8.04 0.16 6.39
N GLY A 93 7.49 0.35 7.60
CA GLY A 93 7.10 1.67 8.09
C GLY A 93 8.26 2.67 8.13
N LEU A 94 9.42 2.26 8.63
CA LEU A 94 10.62 3.09 8.66
C LEU A 94 11.15 3.43 7.26
N SER A 95 11.05 2.52 6.30
CA SER A 95 11.46 2.79 4.91
C SER A 95 10.56 3.81 4.22
N LEU A 96 9.30 3.94 4.64
CA LEU A 96 8.34 4.91 4.14
C LEU A 96 8.39 6.27 4.87
N ALA A 97 9.04 6.33 6.04
CA ALA A 97 9.12 7.55 6.85
C ALA A 97 9.70 8.76 6.09
N PRO A 98 10.77 8.65 5.27
CA PRO A 98 11.26 9.77 4.49
C PRO A 98 10.21 10.35 3.53
N SER A 99 9.40 9.51 2.89
CA SER A 99 8.30 9.95 2.02
C SER A 99 7.23 10.70 2.82
N ALA A 100 6.88 10.20 4.00
CA ALA A 100 5.92 10.88 4.89
C ALA A 100 6.43 12.26 5.34
N VAL A 101 7.71 12.36 5.72
CA VAL A 101 8.34 13.63 6.08
C VAL A 101 8.38 14.61 4.91
N THR A 102 8.72 14.16 3.71
CA THR A 102 8.74 14.99 2.50
C THR A 102 7.35 15.52 2.19
N ASN A 103 6.31 14.70 2.31
CA ASN A 103 4.92 15.15 2.11
C ASN A 103 4.48 16.12 3.20
N ALA A 104 4.80 15.85 4.47
CA ALA A 104 4.48 16.73 5.59
C ALA A 104 5.18 18.09 5.49
N SER A 105 6.41 18.14 4.96
CA SER A 105 7.20 19.37 4.81
C SER A 105 6.61 20.38 3.84
N GLN A 106 5.70 19.95 2.96
CA GLN A 106 4.94 20.86 2.11
C GLN A 106 4.08 21.84 2.95
N ASN A 107 3.44 21.34 4.01
CA ASN A 107 2.70 22.16 4.96
C ASN A 107 2.59 21.46 6.32
N TRP A 108 3.50 21.77 7.24
CA TRP A 108 3.56 21.16 8.57
C TRP A 108 2.29 21.36 9.41
N ILE A 109 1.61 22.49 9.24
CA ILE A 109 0.38 22.79 10.00
C ILE A 109 -0.72 21.83 9.60
N LEU A 110 -0.93 21.62 8.30
CA LEU A 110 -1.91 20.65 7.79
C LEU A 110 -1.55 19.21 8.16
N ALA A 111 -0.27 18.87 8.09
CA ALA A 111 0.21 17.55 8.49
C ALA A 111 -0.07 17.27 9.98
N LEU A 112 0.17 18.23 10.86
CA LEU A 112 -0.12 18.13 12.29
C LEU A 112 -1.64 18.06 12.56
N ILE A 113 -2.46 18.80 11.84
CA ILE A 113 -3.92 18.71 11.94
C ILE A 113 -4.38 17.30 11.56
N ALA A 114 -3.94 16.78 10.41
CA ALA A 114 -4.30 15.45 9.96
C ALA A 114 -3.90 14.39 11.01
N PHE A 115 -2.67 14.44 11.49
CA PHE A 115 -2.15 13.52 12.50
C PHE A 115 -2.95 13.60 13.80
N ALA A 116 -3.18 14.82 14.33
CA ALA A 116 -3.94 15.04 15.56
C ALA A 116 -5.38 14.49 15.44
N VAL A 117 -6.04 14.73 14.31
CA VAL A 117 -7.39 14.23 14.05
C VAL A 117 -7.40 12.70 14.05
N ILE A 118 -6.46 12.06 13.35
CA ILE A 118 -6.37 10.58 13.31
C ILE A 118 -6.19 10.03 14.74
N VAL A 119 -5.30 10.61 15.54
CA VAL A 119 -5.06 10.19 16.91
C VAL A 119 -6.31 10.38 17.78
N ILE A 120 -6.97 11.54 17.67
CA ILE A 120 -8.19 11.84 18.44
C ILE A 120 -9.29 10.82 18.13
N PHE A 121 -9.57 10.57 16.84
CA PHE A 121 -10.60 9.61 16.45
C PHE A 121 -10.24 8.15 16.78
N ASN A 122 -8.95 7.82 16.76
CA ASN A 122 -8.49 6.48 17.15
C ASN A 122 -8.69 6.22 18.65
N ILE A 123 -8.37 7.21 19.51
CA ILE A 123 -8.42 7.04 20.97
C ILE A 123 -9.84 7.28 21.53
N TRP A 124 -10.48 8.39 21.12
CA TRP A 124 -11.78 8.82 21.67
C TRP A 124 -12.95 8.59 20.73
N GLY A 125 -12.72 8.16 19.50
CA GLY A 125 -13.79 7.85 18.56
C GLY A 125 -14.72 6.76 19.08
N LYS A 126 -16.03 6.93 18.81
CA LYS A 126 -17.07 5.95 19.15
C LYS A 126 -17.80 5.50 17.89
N GLY A 127 -18.26 4.24 17.90
CA GLY A 127 -18.99 3.67 16.76
C GLY A 127 -18.18 3.73 15.47
N MET A 128 -18.79 4.23 14.41
CA MET A 128 -18.21 4.28 13.06
C MET A 128 -16.93 5.13 12.98
N PHE A 129 -16.85 6.23 13.75
CA PHE A 129 -15.69 7.12 13.74
C PHE A 129 -14.41 6.45 14.25
N LYS A 130 -14.51 5.46 15.12
CA LYS A 130 -13.37 4.66 15.57
C LYS A 130 -12.86 3.71 14.47
N ILE A 131 -13.73 3.35 13.52
CA ILE A 131 -13.39 2.41 12.44
C ILE A 131 -12.69 3.14 11.28
N ILE A 132 -13.00 4.43 11.07
CA ILE A 132 -12.51 5.22 9.93
C ILE A 132 -11.67 6.45 10.34
N PRO A 133 -10.72 6.35 11.29
CA PRO A 133 -9.98 7.51 11.78
C PRO A 133 -9.13 8.17 10.69
N ILE A 134 -8.55 7.39 9.78
CA ILE A 134 -7.74 7.91 8.66
C ILE A 134 -8.61 8.74 7.72
N LEU A 135 -9.80 8.27 7.36
CA LEU A 135 -10.72 9.02 6.51
C LEU A 135 -11.14 10.33 7.16
N MET A 136 -11.40 10.34 8.47
CA MET A 136 -11.69 11.58 9.21
C MET A 136 -10.52 12.55 9.19
N GLY A 137 -9.29 12.03 9.33
CA GLY A 137 -8.06 12.82 9.18
C GLY A 137 -7.97 13.49 7.82
N VAL A 138 -8.20 12.75 6.75
CA VAL A 138 -8.18 13.28 5.36
C VAL A 138 -9.27 14.33 5.16
N VAL A 139 -10.51 14.05 5.55
CA VAL A 139 -11.63 14.98 5.35
C VAL A 139 -11.42 16.28 6.14
N ILE A 140 -11.08 16.21 7.43
CA ILE A 140 -10.93 17.39 8.28
C ILE A 140 -9.69 18.20 7.86
N SER A 141 -8.57 17.54 7.52
CA SER A 141 -7.40 18.28 7.02
C SER A 141 -7.66 18.92 5.66
N TYR A 142 -8.47 18.30 4.80
CA TYR A 142 -8.88 18.90 3.53
C TYR A 142 -9.76 20.15 3.75
N VAL A 143 -10.71 20.10 4.69
CA VAL A 143 -11.52 21.28 5.06
C VAL A 143 -10.62 22.39 5.62
N ALA A 144 -9.65 22.05 6.47
CA ALA A 144 -8.66 23.00 6.96
C ALA A 144 -7.84 23.61 5.81
N ALA A 145 -7.44 22.79 4.83
CA ALA A 145 -6.73 23.24 3.64
C ALA A 145 -7.56 24.21 2.79
N LEU A 146 -8.88 24.00 2.66
CA LEU A 146 -9.80 24.93 2.00
C LEU A 146 -9.84 26.28 2.71
N ILE A 147 -9.94 26.27 4.04
CA ILE A 147 -9.94 27.49 4.86
C ILE A 147 -8.61 28.23 4.71
N PHE A 148 -7.50 27.54 4.84
CA PHE A 148 -6.16 28.15 4.71
C PHE A 148 -5.93 28.74 3.31
N ASN A 149 -6.37 28.03 2.26
CA ASN A 149 -6.28 28.51 0.90
C ASN A 149 -7.16 29.76 0.68
N ALA A 150 -8.36 29.82 1.29
CA ALA A 150 -9.24 31.00 1.27
C ALA A 150 -8.64 32.19 2.05
N CYS A 151 -7.86 31.95 3.11
CA CYS A 151 -7.12 32.94 3.86
C CYS A 151 -5.83 33.41 3.17
N GLY A 152 -5.51 32.89 2.00
CA GLY A 152 -4.30 33.27 1.24
C GLY A 152 -3.01 32.66 1.78
N MET A 153 -3.09 31.62 2.62
CA MET A 153 -1.90 30.86 3.05
C MET A 153 -1.38 30.02 1.90
N THR A 154 -0.06 29.84 1.86
CA THR A 154 0.65 29.06 0.85
C THR A 154 1.40 27.90 1.47
N ASN A 155 1.81 26.94 0.63
CA ASN A 155 2.73 25.89 1.01
C ASN A 155 4.15 26.45 1.27
N ALA A 156 5.05 25.61 1.77
CA ALA A 156 6.44 25.99 2.06
C ALA A 156 7.21 26.49 0.83
N ASP A 157 6.82 26.05 -0.36
CA ASP A 157 7.39 26.46 -1.66
C ASP A 157 6.71 27.72 -2.26
N GLY A 158 5.78 28.35 -1.55
CA GLY A 158 5.02 29.49 -2.02
C GLY A 158 3.85 29.16 -2.97
N SER A 159 3.63 27.89 -3.28
CA SER A 159 2.49 27.45 -4.11
C SER A 159 1.17 27.52 -3.34
N ALA A 160 0.06 27.64 -4.06
CA ALA A 160 -1.27 27.53 -3.47
C ALA A 160 -1.47 26.15 -2.83
N ILE A 161 -2.09 26.10 -1.65
CA ILE A 161 -2.33 24.85 -0.91
C ILE A 161 -3.20 23.91 -1.76
N LEU A 162 -4.22 24.45 -2.44
CA LEU A 162 -5.10 23.68 -3.32
C LEU A 162 -5.04 24.27 -4.74
N GLN A 163 -4.67 23.42 -5.69
CA GLN A 163 -4.51 23.80 -7.09
C GLN A 163 -5.70 23.30 -7.92
N PHE A 164 -6.81 24.03 -7.86
CA PHE A 164 -8.03 23.69 -8.63
C PHE A 164 -7.85 23.78 -10.15
N GLY A 165 -6.84 24.50 -10.63
CA GLY A 165 -6.54 24.61 -12.05
C GLY A 165 -6.21 23.29 -12.73
N GLU A 166 -5.60 22.35 -11.99
CA GLU A 166 -5.30 21.01 -12.54
C GLU A 166 -6.58 20.16 -12.65
N ILE A 167 -7.51 20.33 -11.72
CA ILE A 167 -8.83 19.67 -11.78
C ILE A 167 -9.63 20.14 -13.00
N ALA A 168 -9.58 21.45 -13.29
CA ALA A 168 -10.27 22.03 -14.46
C ALA A 168 -9.70 21.52 -15.80
N LYS A 169 -8.42 21.15 -15.84
CA LYS A 169 -7.76 20.57 -17.02
C LYS A 169 -7.98 19.08 -17.15
N ALA A 170 -8.38 18.40 -16.06
CA ALA A 170 -8.59 16.96 -16.05
C ALA A 170 -9.78 16.58 -16.94
N LYS A 171 -9.59 15.58 -17.79
CA LYS A 171 -10.68 15.02 -18.59
C LYS A 171 -11.58 14.20 -17.69
N LEU A 172 -12.90 14.40 -17.78
CA LEU A 172 -13.91 13.64 -17.03
C LEU A 172 -13.81 12.11 -17.28
N ILE A 173 -13.45 11.74 -18.50
CA ILE A 173 -13.22 10.34 -18.88
C ILE A 173 -11.90 10.29 -19.62
N GLN A 174 -10.92 9.63 -19.05
CA GLN A 174 -9.64 9.37 -19.67
C GLN A 174 -9.36 7.87 -19.64
N LEU A 175 -9.28 7.26 -20.82
CA LEU A 175 -8.79 5.89 -20.92
C LEU A 175 -7.27 5.93 -20.76
N GLN A 176 -6.78 5.29 -19.73
CA GLN A 176 -5.34 5.12 -19.55
C GLN A 176 -4.79 4.20 -20.64
N PRO A 177 -3.69 4.55 -21.29
CA PRO A 177 -3.05 3.65 -22.23
C PRO A 177 -2.53 2.42 -21.45
N PHE A 178 -3.14 1.27 -21.68
CA PHE A 178 -2.66 0.02 -21.10
C PHE A 178 -1.33 -0.34 -21.76
N GLN A 179 -0.27 -0.38 -20.96
CA GLN A 179 1.03 -0.89 -21.37
C GLN A 179 1.19 -2.32 -20.88
N LEU A 180 1.61 -3.20 -21.77
CA LEU A 180 1.96 -4.56 -21.38
C LEU A 180 3.24 -4.54 -20.54
N CYS A 181 3.24 -5.32 -19.46
CA CYS A 181 4.43 -5.49 -18.63
C CYS A 181 5.54 -6.16 -19.45
N LYS A 182 6.77 -5.73 -19.20
CA LYS A 182 7.98 -6.31 -19.79
C LYS A 182 8.75 -7.01 -18.67
N PHE A 183 9.40 -8.09 -19.01
CA PHE A 183 10.15 -8.89 -18.04
C PHE A 183 11.64 -8.71 -18.26
N ASP A 184 12.36 -8.39 -17.18
CA ASP A 184 13.81 -8.37 -17.11
C ASP A 184 14.26 -8.90 -15.76
N LEU A 185 15.34 -9.67 -15.78
CA LEU A 185 15.85 -10.33 -14.58
C LEU A 185 16.25 -9.33 -13.50
N THR A 186 16.83 -8.17 -13.89
CA THR A 186 17.26 -7.15 -12.94
C THR A 186 16.05 -6.55 -12.20
N ALA A 187 14.98 -6.18 -12.91
CA ALA A 187 13.74 -5.68 -12.30
C ALA A 187 13.09 -6.75 -11.41
N ILE A 188 13.08 -8.01 -11.83
CA ILE A 188 12.54 -9.12 -11.04
C ILE A 188 13.35 -9.29 -9.74
N LEU A 189 14.68 -9.28 -9.79
CA LEU A 189 15.53 -9.41 -8.61
C LEU A 189 15.39 -8.23 -7.64
N VAL A 190 15.00 -7.06 -8.10
CA VAL A 190 14.67 -5.92 -7.24
C VAL A 190 13.31 -6.10 -6.57
N MET A 191 12.29 -6.57 -7.30
CA MET A 191 10.91 -6.66 -6.82
C MET A 191 10.63 -7.93 -6.01
N ALA A 192 11.22 -9.07 -6.36
CA ALA A 192 10.93 -10.35 -5.73
C ALA A 192 11.23 -10.39 -4.20
N PRO A 193 12.32 -9.82 -3.68
CA PRO A 193 12.55 -9.77 -2.25
C PRO A 193 11.50 -8.96 -1.48
N ILE A 194 10.96 -7.91 -2.11
CA ILE A 194 9.90 -7.08 -1.50
C ILE A 194 8.63 -7.90 -1.32
N ALA A 195 8.32 -8.81 -2.25
CA ALA A 195 7.18 -9.72 -2.14
C ALA A 195 7.21 -10.56 -0.85
N ILE A 196 8.40 -10.99 -0.41
CA ILE A 196 8.52 -11.75 0.84
C ILE A 196 8.10 -10.89 2.03
N ALA A 197 8.52 -9.63 2.05
CA ALA A 197 8.13 -8.69 3.11
C ALA A 197 6.63 -8.42 3.11
N THR A 198 6.03 -8.19 1.93
CA THR A 198 4.58 -7.92 1.81
C THR A 198 3.73 -9.16 2.11
N MET A 199 4.21 -10.38 1.83
CA MET A 199 3.55 -11.62 2.29
C MET A 199 3.50 -11.70 3.82
N MET A 200 4.58 -11.26 4.53
CA MET A 200 4.59 -11.21 5.99
C MET A 200 3.63 -10.15 6.51
N GLU A 201 3.59 -8.98 5.88
CA GLU A 201 2.62 -7.92 6.14
C GLU A 201 1.20 -8.46 6.01
N HIS A 202 0.87 -9.12 4.90
CA HIS A 202 -0.46 -9.71 4.67
C HIS A 202 -0.86 -10.71 5.78
N ILE A 203 0.04 -11.57 6.22
CA ILE A 203 -0.22 -12.50 7.34
C ILE A 203 -0.53 -11.73 8.63
N GLY A 204 0.22 -10.66 8.90
CA GLY A 204 -0.01 -9.77 10.04
C GLY A 204 -1.37 -9.08 9.97
N ASP A 205 -1.74 -8.55 8.82
CA ASP A 205 -3.01 -7.86 8.58
C ASP A 205 -4.21 -8.79 8.76
N ILE A 206 -4.16 -10.00 8.19
CA ILE A 206 -5.23 -10.99 8.37
C ILE A 206 -5.36 -11.40 9.84
N SER A 207 -4.23 -11.50 10.56
CA SER A 207 -4.25 -11.78 12.01
C SER A 207 -4.89 -10.62 12.80
N ALA A 208 -4.56 -9.37 12.45
CA ALA A 208 -5.11 -8.18 13.09
C ALA A 208 -6.62 -8.02 12.81
N ILE A 209 -7.04 -8.26 11.56
CA ILE A 209 -8.46 -8.24 11.18
C ILE A 209 -9.21 -9.34 11.93
N SER A 210 -8.65 -10.56 12.01
CA SER A 210 -9.22 -11.68 12.76
C SER A 210 -9.45 -11.32 14.23
N ALA A 211 -8.45 -10.71 14.86
CA ALA A 211 -8.56 -10.26 16.25
C ALA A 211 -9.60 -9.14 16.44
N THR A 212 -9.75 -8.25 15.47
CA THR A 212 -10.69 -7.13 15.53
C THR A 212 -12.14 -7.58 15.35
N VAL A 213 -12.38 -8.52 14.43
CA VAL A 213 -13.73 -9.04 14.11
C VAL A 213 -14.15 -10.13 15.10
N GLY A 214 -13.19 -10.83 15.72
CA GLY A 214 -13.43 -11.98 16.58
C GLY A 214 -13.62 -13.29 15.84
N GLU A 215 -13.22 -13.36 14.58
CA GLU A 215 -13.29 -14.56 13.73
C GLU A 215 -11.89 -14.96 13.26
N ASN A 216 -11.62 -16.25 13.12
CA ASN A 216 -10.30 -16.76 12.70
C ASN A 216 -10.22 -16.91 11.17
N PHE A 217 -9.89 -15.83 10.48
CA PHE A 217 -9.75 -15.82 9.02
C PHE A 217 -8.50 -16.57 8.52
N ILE A 218 -7.58 -16.93 9.41
CA ILE A 218 -6.43 -17.75 9.09
C ILE A 218 -6.86 -19.20 8.80
N GLU A 219 -7.91 -19.68 9.50
CA GLU A 219 -8.47 -21.02 9.32
C GLU A 219 -9.61 -21.03 8.30
N ASP A 220 -10.55 -20.08 8.38
CA ASP A 220 -11.71 -19.97 7.49
C ASP A 220 -11.93 -18.53 7.02
N PRO A 221 -11.78 -18.21 5.76
CA PRO A 221 -11.68 -19.05 4.54
C PRO A 221 -10.32 -19.70 4.33
N GLY A 222 -9.34 -19.40 5.18
CA GLY A 222 -8.01 -19.94 5.15
C GLY A 222 -6.98 -19.01 4.51
N LEU A 223 -5.80 -18.92 5.12
CA LEU A 223 -4.70 -18.03 4.72
C LEU A 223 -4.28 -18.23 3.25
N HIS A 224 -4.37 -19.45 2.71
CA HIS A 224 -4.09 -19.72 1.31
C HIS A 224 -5.03 -18.98 0.35
N ARG A 225 -6.30 -18.76 0.73
CA ARG A 225 -7.27 -18.01 -0.10
C ARG A 225 -7.04 -16.52 -0.03
N THR A 226 -6.72 -16.00 1.15
CA THR A 226 -6.43 -14.58 1.30
C THR A 226 -5.16 -14.19 0.53
N LEU A 227 -4.13 -15.04 0.55
CA LEU A 227 -2.91 -14.85 -0.25
C LEU A 227 -3.16 -14.92 -1.76
N ILE A 228 -4.02 -15.85 -2.24
CA ILE A 228 -4.40 -15.90 -3.66
C ILE A 228 -5.15 -14.64 -4.06
N GLY A 229 -5.98 -14.11 -3.18
CA GLY A 229 -6.76 -12.92 -3.45
C GLY A 229 -5.96 -11.63 -3.44
N ASP A 230 -4.84 -11.60 -2.72
CA ASP A 230 -3.94 -10.46 -2.62
C ASP A 230 -2.90 -10.47 -3.75
N GLY A 231 -2.34 -11.62 -4.11
CA GLY A 231 -1.38 -11.80 -5.20
C GLY A 231 -1.99 -11.71 -6.59
#